data_6a9559d5964ae5a2ff6a7938dc7fafdb
#
_entry.id   6a9559d5964ae5a2ff6a7938dc7fafdb
#
_cell.length_a   1.000
_cell.length_b   1.000
_cell.length_c   1.000
_cell.angle_alpha   90.00
_cell.angle_beta   90.00
_cell.angle_gamma   90.00
#
_symmetry.space_group_name_H-M   'P 1'
#
loop_
_entity.id
_entity.type
_entity.pdbx_description
1 polymer ?
#
loop_
_entity_poly.entity_id
_entity_poly.type
_entity_poly.pdbx_seq_one_letter_code
_entity_poly.pdbx_strand_id
1 'polypeptide(L)'
;MGLYPKTVSYLMGDRGLLLEFGDGISREINERVRRMALAIQAEAIEGIVETVPTYRSLLIIYNPVILSVEGLGRRLIQTEEGLQQTPLPEPKLTRIPVVYGGVYGPDLEAVTKYRQISPEEVVQLHCRTPYLIYMIGFMPGYPYMGELPQALVVPRLKTPRLLVPKGSVAIAQRQTGIYSMESPGGWQILGRTPVELFDPGKDPPALLQMGDFVQFYPIDEKEFEEIKNNAKCQSSKFKGNSKNK
;
A
#
# COMPACT_ATOMS: atom_id res chain seq x y z
N MET A 1 -0.62 -22.18 -5.77
CA MET A 1 -1.15 -20.87 -5.35
C MET A 1 -1.85 -20.28 -6.55
N GLY A 2 -3.15 -20.07 -6.47
CA GLY A 2 -3.94 -19.69 -7.61
C GLY A 2 -5.19 -18.89 -7.27
N LEU A 3 -5.76 -18.32 -8.32
CA LEU A 3 -7.05 -17.67 -8.32
C LEU A 3 -8.15 -18.72 -8.06
N TYR A 4 -9.09 -18.42 -7.17
CA TYR A 4 -10.25 -19.28 -6.98
C TYR A 4 -11.23 -19.15 -8.15
N PRO A 5 -11.82 -20.25 -8.62
CA PRO A 5 -12.82 -20.21 -9.70
C PRO A 5 -14.03 -19.34 -9.31
N LYS A 6 -14.43 -19.40 -8.05
CA LYS A 6 -15.46 -18.56 -7.43
C LYS A 6 -14.93 -17.96 -6.13
N THR A 7 -15.40 -16.78 -5.81
CA THR A 7 -15.10 -16.11 -4.54
C THR A 7 -15.62 -16.94 -3.37
N VAL A 8 -14.80 -17.11 -2.34
CA VAL A 8 -15.18 -17.77 -1.09
C VAL A 8 -15.50 -16.69 -0.05
N SER A 9 -16.62 -16.84 0.64
CA SER A 9 -17.07 -15.87 1.64
C SER A 9 -17.05 -16.44 3.05
N TYR A 10 -16.65 -15.59 4.02
CA TYR A 10 -16.61 -15.90 5.44
C TYR A 10 -17.28 -14.80 6.25
N LEU A 11 -18.11 -15.17 7.22
CA LEU A 11 -18.67 -14.22 8.17
C LEU A 11 -17.59 -13.77 9.15
N MET A 12 -17.52 -12.45 9.35
CA MET A 12 -16.58 -11.78 10.26
C MET A 12 -17.38 -11.02 11.34
N GLY A 13 -17.78 -11.76 12.38
CA GLY A 13 -18.72 -11.24 13.37
C GLY A 13 -20.12 -10.99 12.78
N ASP A 14 -20.81 -9.99 13.31
CA ASP A 14 -22.19 -9.63 12.93
C ASP A 14 -22.30 -8.59 11.82
N ARG A 15 -21.21 -7.93 11.47
CA ARG A 15 -21.16 -6.78 10.54
C ARG A 15 -20.14 -6.91 9.42
N GLY A 16 -19.42 -8.01 9.36
CA GLY A 16 -18.36 -8.22 8.39
C GLY A 16 -18.60 -9.43 7.50
N LEU A 17 -18.35 -9.29 6.20
CA LEU A 17 -18.26 -10.37 5.24
C LEU A 17 -16.92 -10.28 4.52
N LEU A 18 -16.07 -11.30 4.71
CA LEU A 18 -14.79 -11.39 4.03
C LEU A 18 -14.94 -12.20 2.76
N LEU A 19 -14.53 -11.66 1.64
CA LEU A 19 -14.44 -12.33 0.35
C LEU A 19 -12.97 -12.68 0.08
N GLU A 20 -12.66 -13.96 -0.19
CA GLU A 20 -11.33 -14.40 -0.64
C GLU A 20 -11.37 -14.80 -2.11
N PHE A 21 -10.37 -14.35 -2.87
CA PHE A 21 -10.29 -14.51 -4.33
C PHE A 21 -9.20 -15.51 -4.75
N GLY A 22 -8.36 -15.94 -3.82
CA GLY A 22 -7.26 -16.87 -4.08
C GLY A 22 -6.45 -17.16 -2.83
N ASP A 23 -5.47 -18.07 -2.93
CA ASP A 23 -4.63 -18.53 -1.82
C ASP A 23 -3.22 -17.91 -1.80
N GLY A 24 -2.95 -16.95 -2.69
CA GLY A 24 -1.65 -16.29 -2.80
C GLY A 24 -1.73 -14.81 -3.14
N ILE A 25 -0.55 -14.18 -3.20
CA ILE A 25 -0.39 -12.80 -3.67
C ILE A 25 -0.02 -12.87 -5.14
N SER A 26 -0.89 -12.39 -6.01
CA SER A 26 -0.63 -12.22 -7.44
C SER A 26 -1.37 -11.00 -7.98
N ARG A 27 -0.87 -10.46 -9.09
CA ARG A 27 -1.51 -9.34 -9.78
C ARG A 27 -2.94 -9.68 -10.20
N GLU A 28 -3.16 -10.87 -10.74
CA GLU A 28 -4.46 -11.33 -11.22
C GLU A 28 -5.50 -11.39 -10.09
N ILE A 29 -5.12 -11.98 -8.93
CA ILE A 29 -5.99 -12.03 -7.75
C ILE A 29 -6.31 -10.62 -7.27
N ASN A 30 -5.31 -9.75 -7.21
CA ASN A 30 -5.47 -8.37 -6.76
C ASN A 30 -6.35 -7.53 -7.70
N GLU A 31 -6.23 -7.72 -9.00
CA GLU A 31 -7.12 -7.08 -9.98
C GLU A 31 -8.57 -7.49 -9.76
N ARG A 32 -8.84 -8.77 -9.44
CA ARG A 32 -10.20 -9.23 -9.12
C ARG A 32 -10.74 -8.62 -7.83
N VAL A 33 -9.90 -8.50 -6.77
CA VAL A 33 -10.26 -7.76 -5.55
C VAL A 33 -10.64 -6.32 -5.86
N ARG A 34 -9.83 -5.63 -6.66
CA ARG A 34 -10.06 -4.23 -7.05
C ARG A 34 -11.35 -4.06 -7.86
N ARG A 35 -11.58 -4.94 -8.85
CA ARG A 35 -12.82 -4.91 -9.64
C ARG A 35 -14.05 -5.07 -8.75
N MET A 36 -14.03 -6.02 -7.80
CA MET A 36 -15.12 -6.24 -6.87
C MET A 36 -15.36 -5.00 -5.99
N ALA A 37 -14.31 -4.40 -5.44
CA ALA A 37 -14.43 -3.20 -4.63
C ALA A 37 -15.04 -2.03 -5.44
N LEU A 38 -14.59 -1.83 -6.68
CA LEU A 38 -15.10 -0.78 -7.57
C LEU A 38 -16.56 -1.04 -8.00
N ALA A 39 -16.90 -2.29 -8.31
CA ALA A 39 -18.28 -2.66 -8.67
C ALA A 39 -19.25 -2.39 -7.51
N ILE A 40 -18.91 -2.82 -6.29
CA ILE A 40 -19.69 -2.56 -5.08
C ILE A 40 -19.85 -1.05 -4.84
N GLN A 41 -18.78 -0.29 -5.02
CA GLN A 41 -18.83 1.17 -4.86
C GLN A 41 -19.75 1.82 -5.91
N ALA A 42 -19.68 1.36 -7.16
CA ALA A 42 -20.52 1.88 -8.25
C ALA A 42 -22.01 1.54 -8.06
N GLU A 43 -22.32 0.35 -7.53
CA GLU A 43 -23.70 -0.06 -7.23
C GLU A 43 -24.32 0.71 -6.06
N ALA A 44 -23.51 1.35 -5.20
CA ALA A 44 -23.94 2.11 -4.02
C ALA A 44 -24.98 1.35 -3.17
N ILE A 45 -24.71 0.07 -2.88
CA ILE A 45 -25.62 -0.83 -2.17
C ILE A 45 -25.94 -0.27 -0.79
N GLU A 46 -27.22 0.03 -0.56
CA GLU A 46 -27.69 0.54 0.74
C GLU A 46 -27.41 -0.50 1.84
N GLY A 47 -26.85 -0.04 2.95
CA GLY A 47 -26.44 -0.89 4.07
C GLY A 47 -24.96 -1.29 4.04
N ILE A 48 -24.22 -1.13 2.96
CA ILE A 48 -22.76 -1.24 2.97
C ILE A 48 -22.17 0.03 3.59
N VAL A 49 -21.33 -0.14 4.60
CA VAL A 49 -20.68 0.96 5.33
C VAL A 49 -19.29 1.24 4.76
N GLU A 50 -18.53 0.18 4.49
CA GLU A 50 -17.13 0.29 4.04
C GLU A 50 -16.69 -0.98 3.33
N THR A 51 -15.73 -0.84 2.43
CA THR A 51 -15.00 -1.95 1.81
C THR A 51 -13.51 -1.79 2.03
N VAL A 52 -12.84 -2.86 2.52
CA VAL A 52 -11.40 -2.86 2.80
C VAL A 52 -10.72 -3.89 1.91
N PRO A 53 -10.18 -3.47 0.76
CA PRO A 53 -9.44 -4.36 -0.13
C PRO A 53 -8.04 -4.65 0.41
N THR A 54 -7.61 -5.91 0.23
CA THR A 54 -6.27 -6.37 0.57
C THR A 54 -5.59 -7.04 -0.63
N TYR A 55 -4.49 -7.78 -0.39
CA TYR A 55 -3.78 -8.50 -1.45
C TYR A 55 -4.66 -9.46 -2.25
N ARG A 56 -5.50 -10.22 -1.55
CA ARG A 56 -6.26 -11.35 -2.09
C ARG A 56 -7.69 -11.44 -1.57
N SER A 57 -8.09 -10.50 -0.73
CA SER A 57 -9.41 -10.50 -0.10
C SER A 57 -10.01 -9.11 -0.04
N LEU A 58 -11.32 -9.05 0.14
CA LEU A 58 -12.10 -7.83 0.34
C LEU A 58 -12.98 -8.04 1.58
N LEU A 59 -12.77 -7.24 2.62
CA LEU A 59 -13.69 -7.18 3.73
C LEU A 59 -14.78 -6.15 3.43
N ILE A 60 -16.03 -6.55 3.57
CA ILE A 60 -17.20 -5.69 3.44
C ILE A 60 -17.79 -5.51 4.84
N ILE A 61 -17.85 -4.27 5.30
CA ILE A 61 -18.52 -3.89 6.54
C ILE A 61 -19.92 -3.39 6.18
N TYR A 62 -20.95 -3.95 6.78
CA TYR A 62 -22.34 -3.63 6.48
C TYR A 62 -23.18 -3.44 7.74
N ASN A 63 -24.32 -2.77 7.61
CA ASN A 63 -25.32 -2.61 8.66
C ASN A 63 -26.39 -3.72 8.55
N PRO A 64 -26.41 -4.71 9.47
CA PRO A 64 -27.31 -5.84 9.39
C PRO A 64 -28.79 -5.48 9.64
N VAL A 65 -29.08 -4.28 10.15
CA VAL A 65 -30.46 -3.77 10.29
C VAL A 65 -31.03 -3.34 8.92
N ILE A 66 -30.19 -2.91 7.99
CA ILE A 66 -30.57 -2.43 6.65
C ILE A 66 -30.46 -3.55 5.62
N LEU A 67 -29.36 -4.32 5.70
CA LEU A 67 -29.00 -5.34 4.72
C LEU A 67 -28.69 -6.67 5.41
N SER A 68 -29.49 -7.70 5.18
CA SER A 68 -29.19 -9.03 5.72
C SER A 68 -28.00 -9.66 4.98
N VAL A 69 -27.32 -10.60 5.64
CA VAL A 69 -26.17 -11.30 5.04
C VAL A 69 -26.57 -12.10 3.79
N GLU A 70 -27.78 -12.68 3.76
CA GLU A 70 -28.32 -13.38 2.61
C GLU A 70 -28.63 -12.40 1.45
N GLY A 71 -29.13 -11.21 1.79
CA GLY A 71 -29.35 -10.11 0.83
C GLY A 71 -28.04 -9.64 0.22
N LEU A 72 -27.03 -9.40 1.06
CA LEU A 72 -25.69 -9.06 0.60
C LEU A 72 -25.08 -10.16 -0.28
N GLY A 73 -25.18 -11.44 0.15
CA GLY A 73 -24.66 -12.57 -0.61
C GLY A 73 -25.26 -12.70 -2.01
N ARG A 74 -26.58 -12.50 -2.16
CA ARG A 74 -27.24 -12.49 -3.50
C ARG A 74 -26.72 -11.36 -4.39
N ARG A 75 -26.55 -10.16 -3.84
CA ARG A 75 -25.99 -9.02 -4.59
C ARG A 75 -24.58 -9.32 -5.08
N LEU A 76 -23.72 -9.83 -4.19
CA LEU A 76 -22.33 -10.15 -4.51
C LEU A 76 -22.19 -11.23 -5.59
N ILE A 77 -23.06 -12.23 -5.62
CA ILE A 77 -23.09 -13.22 -6.70
C ILE A 77 -23.40 -12.54 -8.05
N GLN A 78 -24.40 -11.66 -8.09
CA GLN A 78 -24.74 -10.90 -9.30
C GLN A 78 -23.61 -9.98 -9.75
N THR A 79 -22.97 -9.28 -8.80
CA THR A 79 -21.81 -8.43 -9.08
C THR A 79 -20.64 -9.24 -9.63
N GLU A 80 -20.41 -10.46 -9.11
CA GLU A 80 -19.34 -11.35 -9.57
C GLU A 80 -19.53 -11.82 -11.02
N GLU A 81 -20.76 -12.06 -11.46
CA GLU A 81 -21.06 -12.44 -12.85
C GLU A 81 -20.66 -11.37 -13.86
N GLY A 82 -20.79 -10.07 -13.49
CA GLY A 82 -20.40 -8.92 -14.31
C GLY A 82 -18.96 -8.43 -14.11
N LEU A 83 -18.19 -9.06 -13.22
CA LEU A 83 -16.94 -8.51 -12.70
C LEU A 83 -15.87 -8.25 -13.78
N GLN A 84 -15.78 -9.09 -14.80
CA GLN A 84 -14.83 -8.93 -15.91
C GLN A 84 -15.08 -7.66 -16.74
N GLN A 85 -16.29 -7.15 -16.74
CA GLN A 85 -16.69 -5.94 -17.47
C GLN A 85 -16.44 -4.66 -16.65
N THR A 86 -16.16 -4.77 -15.33
CA THR A 86 -15.83 -3.63 -14.49
C THR A 86 -14.47 -3.06 -14.88
N PRO A 87 -14.37 -1.84 -15.42
CA PRO A 87 -13.10 -1.27 -15.84
C PRO A 87 -12.23 -0.95 -14.62
N LEU A 88 -10.94 -1.24 -14.71
CA LEU A 88 -9.96 -0.73 -13.76
C LEU A 88 -9.44 0.62 -14.25
N PRO A 89 -9.26 1.60 -13.37
CA PRO A 89 -8.58 2.85 -13.72
C PRO A 89 -7.18 2.58 -14.27
N GLU A 90 -6.75 3.43 -15.21
CA GLU A 90 -5.38 3.42 -15.71
C GLU A 90 -4.40 3.64 -14.55
N PRO A 91 -3.41 2.74 -14.36
CA PRO A 91 -2.48 2.84 -13.26
C PRO A 91 -1.54 4.02 -13.44
N LYS A 92 -1.31 4.78 -12.38
CA LYS A 92 -0.34 5.88 -12.36
C LYS A 92 1.02 5.38 -11.90
N LEU A 93 2.08 5.94 -12.47
CA LEU A 93 3.46 5.72 -12.02
C LEU A 93 3.92 6.94 -11.20
N THR A 94 4.18 6.71 -9.92
CA THR A 94 4.76 7.72 -9.03
C THR A 94 6.23 7.43 -8.79
N ARG A 95 7.11 8.40 -9.07
CA ARG A 95 8.55 8.29 -8.80
C ARG A 95 8.85 8.85 -7.41
N ILE A 96 9.49 8.05 -6.56
CA ILE A 96 9.77 8.38 -5.16
C ILE A 96 11.29 8.51 -4.95
N PRO A 97 11.80 9.70 -4.56
CA PRO A 97 13.20 9.92 -4.22
C PRO A 97 13.56 9.26 -2.88
N VAL A 98 14.72 8.64 -2.77
CA VAL A 98 15.18 7.95 -1.56
C VAL A 98 16.65 8.18 -1.31
N VAL A 99 17.01 8.59 -0.11
CA VAL A 99 18.39 8.49 0.39
C VAL A 99 18.58 7.10 0.99
N TYR A 100 19.56 6.36 0.49
CA TYR A 100 19.85 5.00 0.92
C TYR A 100 21.02 4.93 1.89
N GLY A 101 20.98 4.00 2.84
CA GLY A 101 22.07 3.73 3.78
C GLY A 101 22.25 4.77 4.87
N GLY A 102 23.37 4.69 5.58
CA GLY A 102 23.70 5.58 6.69
C GLY A 102 22.58 5.68 7.73
N VAL A 103 22.32 6.88 8.21
CA VAL A 103 21.26 7.16 9.20
C VAL A 103 19.84 7.02 8.60
N TYR A 104 19.71 7.07 7.27
CA TYR A 104 18.45 6.95 6.55
C TYR A 104 18.06 5.49 6.31
N GLY A 105 19.05 4.60 6.12
CA GLY A 105 18.86 3.18 5.85
C GLY A 105 19.74 2.28 6.71
N PRO A 106 19.50 2.23 8.03
CA PRO A 106 20.36 1.54 8.99
C PRO A 106 20.53 0.04 8.75
N ASP A 107 19.66 -0.59 7.94
CA ASP A 107 19.73 -2.01 7.67
C ASP A 107 20.35 -2.35 6.31
N LEU A 108 20.72 -1.35 5.50
CA LEU A 108 21.28 -1.59 4.17
C LEU A 108 22.48 -2.54 4.23
N GLU A 109 23.43 -2.31 5.14
CA GLU A 109 24.62 -3.17 5.33
C GLU A 109 24.24 -4.58 5.78
N ALA A 110 23.24 -4.74 6.65
CA ALA A 110 22.76 -6.04 7.08
C ALA A 110 22.15 -6.83 5.92
N VAL A 111 21.40 -6.15 5.05
CA VAL A 111 20.81 -6.73 3.84
C VAL A 111 21.90 -7.14 2.85
N THR A 112 22.91 -6.30 2.60
CA THR A 112 24.04 -6.62 1.72
C THR A 112 24.80 -7.85 2.21
N LYS A 113 25.10 -7.90 3.51
CA LYS A 113 25.76 -9.05 4.13
C LYS A 113 24.92 -10.33 4.04
N TYR A 114 23.61 -10.22 4.27
CA TYR A 114 22.70 -11.38 4.18
C TYR A 114 22.59 -11.91 2.75
N ARG A 115 22.55 -11.02 1.75
CA ARG A 115 22.39 -11.39 0.34
C ARG A 115 23.70 -11.60 -0.40
N GLN A 116 24.85 -11.24 0.20
CA GLN A 116 26.20 -11.32 -0.40
C GLN A 116 26.32 -10.51 -1.71
N ILE A 117 25.72 -9.32 -1.74
CA ILE A 117 25.76 -8.35 -2.84
C ILE A 117 26.18 -6.98 -2.29
N SER A 118 26.69 -6.07 -3.16
CA SER A 118 27.14 -4.75 -2.71
C SER A 118 25.95 -3.81 -2.35
N PRO A 119 26.19 -2.74 -1.57
CA PRO A 119 25.18 -1.71 -1.32
C PRO A 119 24.63 -1.08 -2.60
N GLU A 120 25.50 -0.83 -3.56
CA GLU A 120 25.14 -0.25 -4.86
C GLU A 120 24.23 -1.19 -5.63
N GLU A 121 24.49 -2.49 -5.59
CA GLU A 121 23.66 -3.50 -6.24
C GLU A 121 22.30 -3.62 -5.58
N VAL A 122 22.21 -3.54 -4.23
CA VAL A 122 20.90 -3.46 -3.52
C VAL A 122 20.10 -2.27 -4.01
N VAL A 123 20.71 -1.08 -4.07
CA VAL A 123 20.05 0.15 -4.52
C VAL A 123 19.61 0.03 -5.98
N GLN A 124 20.48 -0.44 -6.86
CA GLN A 124 20.17 -0.63 -8.28
C GLN A 124 18.99 -1.59 -8.47
N LEU A 125 19.01 -2.74 -7.81
CA LEU A 125 17.93 -3.72 -7.89
C LEU A 125 16.62 -3.18 -7.34
N HIS A 126 16.66 -2.42 -6.23
CA HIS A 126 15.47 -1.81 -5.65
C HIS A 126 14.88 -0.68 -6.51
N CYS A 127 15.70 0.04 -7.26
CA CYS A 127 15.26 1.14 -8.13
C CYS A 127 14.92 0.70 -9.57
N ARG A 128 15.30 -0.53 -9.96
CA ARG A 128 15.27 -0.97 -11.36
C ARG A 128 13.87 -1.03 -11.97
N THR A 129 12.89 -1.52 -11.20
CA THR A 129 11.54 -1.80 -11.71
C THR A 129 10.47 -1.09 -10.87
N PRO A 130 9.37 -0.67 -11.52
CA PRO A 130 8.20 -0.20 -10.77
C PRO A 130 7.57 -1.32 -9.94
N TYR A 131 7.10 -0.97 -8.75
CA TYR A 131 6.39 -1.86 -7.84
C TYR A 131 4.89 -1.59 -7.85
N LEU A 132 4.09 -2.63 -8.08
CA LEU A 132 2.64 -2.53 -7.95
C LEU A 132 2.25 -2.32 -6.48
N ILE A 133 1.37 -1.37 -6.21
CA ILE A 133 0.73 -1.18 -4.90
C ILE A 133 -0.44 -2.16 -4.79
N TYR A 134 -0.25 -3.21 -4.01
CA TYR A 134 -1.27 -4.25 -3.80
C TYR A 134 -2.36 -3.80 -2.83
N MET A 135 -2.02 -3.03 -1.81
CA MET A 135 -2.96 -2.48 -0.84
C MET A 135 -2.38 -1.29 -0.09
N ILE A 136 -3.26 -0.47 0.45
CA ILE A 136 -2.94 0.57 1.43
C ILE A 136 -3.51 0.09 2.77
N GLY A 137 -2.68 0.06 3.83
CA GLY A 137 -3.15 -0.46 5.12
C GLY A 137 -2.08 -0.42 6.20
N PHE A 138 -2.29 -1.11 7.32
CA PHE A 138 -1.47 -1.06 8.53
C PHE A 138 -1.54 0.29 9.25
N MET A 139 -1.32 1.38 8.52
CA MET A 139 -1.51 2.76 8.95
C MET A 139 -2.00 3.59 7.75
N PRO A 140 -2.59 4.79 7.96
CA PRO A 140 -3.05 5.64 6.87
C PRO A 140 -1.94 5.92 5.85
N GLY A 141 -2.19 5.62 4.58
CA GLY A 141 -1.27 5.88 3.48
C GLY A 141 -0.04 4.96 3.38
N TYR A 142 0.06 3.87 4.16
CA TYR A 142 1.17 2.91 4.03
C TYR A 142 0.94 2.00 2.81
N PRO A 143 1.80 2.04 1.78
CA PRO A 143 1.68 1.19 0.60
C PRO A 143 2.41 -0.14 0.83
N TYR A 144 1.69 -1.23 0.67
CA TYR A 144 2.28 -2.56 0.51
C TYR A 144 2.51 -2.82 -0.96
N MET A 145 3.77 -2.93 -1.35
CA MET A 145 4.19 -3.05 -2.74
C MET A 145 4.98 -4.33 -2.99
N GLY A 146 4.96 -4.84 -4.20
CA GLY A 146 5.72 -6.00 -4.65
C GLY A 146 5.69 -6.10 -6.18
N GLU A 147 6.34 -7.05 -6.79
CA GLU A 147 7.16 -8.09 -6.16
C GLU A 147 8.64 -7.67 -6.14
N LEU A 148 9.29 -7.84 -5.00
CA LEU A 148 10.72 -7.61 -4.89
C LEU A 148 11.51 -8.60 -5.75
N PRO A 149 12.61 -8.16 -6.39
CA PRO A 149 13.57 -9.07 -7.00
C PRO A 149 14.04 -10.13 -6.01
N GLN A 150 14.17 -11.38 -6.45
CA GLN A 150 14.56 -12.50 -5.58
C GLN A 150 15.88 -12.23 -4.84
N ALA A 151 16.80 -11.49 -5.45
CA ALA A 151 18.07 -11.09 -4.84
C ALA A 151 17.89 -10.18 -3.59
N LEU A 152 16.76 -9.49 -3.45
CA LEU A 152 16.47 -8.61 -2.31
C LEU A 152 15.57 -9.25 -1.24
N VAL A 153 15.16 -10.48 -1.41
CA VAL A 153 14.28 -11.17 -0.45
C VAL A 153 15.01 -11.44 0.86
N VAL A 154 14.57 -10.79 1.94
CA VAL A 154 15.12 -10.92 3.28
C VAL A 154 14.02 -11.12 4.32
N PRO A 155 14.29 -11.79 5.46
CA PRO A 155 13.32 -11.91 6.53
C PRO A 155 13.11 -10.57 7.25
N ARG A 156 12.00 -10.48 7.98
CA ARG A 156 11.80 -9.40 8.97
C ARG A 156 12.84 -9.49 10.08
N LEU A 157 13.07 -8.37 10.76
CA LEU A 157 13.86 -8.37 12.00
C LEU A 157 13.26 -9.35 13.01
N LYS A 158 14.11 -10.04 13.75
CA LYS A 158 13.67 -10.95 14.83
C LYS A 158 12.92 -10.18 15.93
N THR A 159 13.42 -8.99 16.27
CA THR A 159 12.78 -8.07 17.22
C THR A 159 12.39 -6.79 16.47
N PRO A 160 11.10 -6.48 16.35
CA PRO A 160 10.66 -5.23 15.73
C PRO A 160 11.21 -4.00 16.51
N ARG A 161 11.48 -2.92 15.80
CA ARG A 161 11.79 -1.61 16.39
C ARG A 161 10.54 -1.04 17.04
N LEU A 162 10.71 -0.38 18.17
CA LEU A 162 9.64 0.39 18.81
C LEU A 162 9.25 1.62 18.00
N LEU A 163 10.22 2.19 17.27
CA LEU A 163 10.04 3.38 16.45
C LEU A 163 10.77 3.25 15.12
N VAL A 164 10.02 3.28 14.04
CA VAL A 164 10.49 3.45 12.66
C VAL A 164 10.08 4.85 12.22
N PRO A 165 11.03 5.70 11.79
CA PRO A 165 10.72 7.07 11.41
C PRO A 165 9.82 7.16 10.16
N LYS A 166 8.96 8.19 10.10
CA LYS A 166 8.20 8.55 8.90
C LYS A 166 9.10 8.67 7.67
N GLY A 167 8.62 8.19 6.53
CA GLY A 167 9.34 8.19 5.26
C GLY A 167 10.31 7.01 5.09
N SER A 168 10.49 6.14 6.11
CA SER A 168 11.38 4.99 5.98
C SER A 168 10.92 4.05 4.86
N VAL A 169 11.82 3.77 3.92
CA VAL A 169 11.63 2.81 2.82
C VAL A 169 12.24 1.49 3.24
N ALA A 170 11.43 0.45 3.26
CA ALA A 170 11.83 -0.81 3.87
C ALA A 170 11.37 -2.03 3.06
N ILE A 171 12.08 -3.15 3.26
CA ILE A 171 11.80 -4.43 2.62
C ILE A 171 11.60 -5.54 3.66
N ALA A 172 10.76 -6.49 3.33
CA ALA A 172 10.60 -7.73 4.08
C ALA A 172 10.00 -8.82 3.18
N GLN A 173 10.56 -10.02 3.22
CA GLN A 173 10.13 -11.12 2.35
C GLN A 173 10.14 -10.67 0.87
N ARG A 174 9.04 -10.78 0.15
CA ARG A 174 8.92 -10.38 -1.25
C ARG A 174 8.32 -8.97 -1.45
N GLN A 175 8.34 -8.13 -0.41
CA GLN A 175 7.63 -6.87 -0.39
C GLN A 175 8.54 -5.69 -0.09
N THR A 176 8.18 -4.52 -0.61
CA THR A 176 8.69 -3.22 -0.21
C THR A 176 7.54 -2.33 0.24
N GLY A 177 7.84 -1.33 1.06
CA GLY A 177 6.85 -0.40 1.59
C GLY A 177 7.49 0.89 2.08
N ILE A 178 6.66 1.89 2.36
CA ILE A 178 7.10 3.19 2.87
C ILE A 178 6.28 3.52 4.10
N TYR A 179 6.93 3.75 5.22
CA TYR A 179 6.27 4.16 6.45
C TYR A 179 5.74 5.59 6.32
N SER A 180 4.43 5.72 6.16
CA SER A 180 3.76 7.02 6.00
C SER A 180 3.73 7.86 7.28
N MET A 181 3.88 7.21 8.43
CA MET A 181 3.93 7.81 9.78
C MET A 181 4.95 7.08 10.63
N GLU A 182 5.32 7.66 11.77
CA GLU A 182 6.13 6.96 12.78
C GLU A 182 5.32 5.82 13.41
N SER A 183 5.95 4.64 13.53
CA SER A 183 5.30 3.47 14.11
C SER A 183 6.30 2.40 14.52
N PRO A 184 5.92 1.43 15.33
CA PRO A 184 6.69 0.20 15.47
C PRO A 184 6.80 -0.54 14.14
N GLY A 185 7.90 -1.28 13.90
CA GLY A 185 8.06 -2.04 12.67
C GLY A 185 9.28 -2.96 12.65
N GLY A 186 9.13 -4.08 11.93
CA GLY A 186 10.17 -5.11 11.83
C GLY A 186 10.72 -5.33 10.42
N TRP A 187 10.47 -4.40 9.47
CA TRP A 187 11.04 -4.48 8.14
C TRP A 187 12.47 -3.92 8.12
N GLN A 188 13.28 -4.38 7.18
CA GLN A 188 14.66 -3.92 6.97
C GLN A 188 14.63 -2.57 6.28
N ILE A 189 15.10 -1.51 6.94
CA ILE A 189 15.07 -0.14 6.43
C ILE A 189 16.27 0.08 5.52
N LEU A 190 16.01 0.29 4.22
CA LEU A 190 17.04 0.54 3.21
C LEU A 190 17.39 2.01 3.06
N GLY A 191 16.41 2.91 3.31
CA GLY A 191 16.55 4.34 3.08
C GLY A 191 15.35 5.12 3.59
N ARG A 192 15.31 6.41 3.24
CA ARG A 192 14.20 7.30 3.60
C ARG A 192 13.86 8.24 2.45
N THR A 193 12.57 8.50 2.28
CA THR A 193 12.04 9.51 1.37
C THR A 193 11.60 10.77 2.12
N PRO A 194 11.81 11.98 1.56
CA PRO A 194 11.25 13.22 2.09
C PRO A 194 9.78 13.43 1.71
N VAL A 195 9.22 12.56 0.83
CA VAL A 195 7.85 12.69 0.29
C VAL A 195 6.81 12.38 1.38
N GLU A 196 5.83 13.25 1.51
CA GLU A 196 4.69 13.02 2.40
C GLU A 196 3.64 12.15 1.71
N LEU A 197 3.41 10.93 2.25
CA LEU A 197 2.48 9.96 1.68
C LEU A 197 1.04 10.11 2.15
N PHE A 198 0.85 10.75 3.30
CA PHE A 198 -0.46 10.94 3.90
C PHE A 198 -0.57 12.30 4.57
N ASP A 199 -1.59 13.06 4.16
CA ASP A 199 -1.93 14.36 4.71
C ASP A 199 -3.46 14.42 4.90
N PRO A 200 -3.99 14.39 6.14
CA PRO A 200 -5.42 14.40 6.40
C PRO A 200 -6.12 15.71 5.96
N GLY A 201 -5.36 16.75 5.65
CA GLY A 201 -5.88 18.02 5.13
C GLY A 201 -6.07 18.06 3.62
N LYS A 202 -5.75 16.97 2.92
CA LYS A 202 -5.90 16.86 1.45
C LYS A 202 -7.06 15.93 1.07
N ASP A 203 -7.55 16.10 -0.14
CA ASP A 203 -8.51 15.21 -0.78
C ASP A 203 -7.99 14.81 -2.17
N PRO A 204 -7.62 13.54 -2.42
CA PRO A 204 -7.55 12.44 -1.45
C PRO A 204 -6.40 12.64 -0.43
N PRO A 205 -6.54 12.11 0.80
CA PRO A 205 -5.53 12.28 1.85
C PRO A 205 -4.27 11.45 1.64
N ALA A 206 -4.36 10.33 0.93
CA ALA A 206 -3.24 9.47 0.56
C ALA A 206 -2.73 9.82 -0.84
N LEU A 207 -1.39 9.98 -0.95
CA LEU A 207 -0.71 10.24 -2.23
C LEU A 207 -0.82 9.05 -3.19
N LEU A 208 -0.73 7.84 -2.65
CA LEU A 208 -0.67 6.60 -3.39
C LEU A 208 -1.98 5.82 -3.27
N GLN A 209 -2.33 5.09 -4.33
CA GLN A 209 -3.55 4.29 -4.38
C GLN A 209 -3.25 2.84 -4.78
N MET A 210 -4.11 1.93 -4.34
CA MET A 210 -4.05 0.52 -4.73
C MET A 210 -4.17 0.39 -6.25
N GLY A 211 -3.24 -0.36 -6.85
CA GLY A 211 -3.18 -0.59 -8.29
C GLY A 211 -2.31 0.37 -9.06
N ASP A 212 -1.83 1.44 -8.44
CA ASP A 212 -0.80 2.30 -9.01
C ASP A 212 0.58 1.66 -8.88
N PHE A 213 1.59 2.28 -9.48
CA PHE A 213 2.97 1.85 -9.42
C PHE A 213 3.85 2.90 -8.74
N VAL A 214 4.85 2.42 -8.01
CA VAL A 214 5.93 3.24 -7.46
C VAL A 214 7.25 2.80 -8.07
N GLN A 215 8.04 3.75 -8.53
CA GLN A 215 9.44 3.54 -8.87
C GLN A 215 10.33 4.40 -8.00
N PHE A 216 11.25 3.75 -7.29
CA PHE A 216 12.24 4.45 -6.49
C PHE A 216 13.39 4.97 -7.35
N TYR A 217 14.01 6.08 -6.92
CA TYR A 217 15.28 6.55 -7.46
C TYR A 217 16.16 7.13 -6.35
N PRO A 218 17.48 6.93 -6.41
CA PRO A 218 18.37 7.42 -5.38
C PRO A 218 18.58 8.92 -5.51
N ILE A 219 18.68 9.59 -4.37
CA ILE A 219 19.07 10.99 -4.21
C ILE A 219 20.11 11.12 -3.10
N ASP A 220 20.80 12.24 -3.04
CA ASP A 220 21.70 12.57 -1.94
C ASP A 220 20.99 13.30 -0.77
N GLU A 221 21.71 13.51 0.32
CA GLU A 221 21.18 14.17 1.53
C GLU A 221 20.81 15.64 1.28
N LYS A 222 21.51 16.32 0.38
CA LYS A 222 21.23 17.71 0.04
C LYS A 222 19.90 17.82 -0.70
N GLU A 223 19.71 17.00 -1.72
CA GLU A 223 18.44 16.91 -2.44
C GLU A 223 17.27 16.54 -1.52
N PHE A 224 17.52 15.62 -0.55
CA PHE A 224 16.53 15.24 0.46
C PHE A 224 16.05 16.45 1.27
N GLU A 225 16.96 17.25 1.81
CA GLU A 225 16.61 18.42 2.61
C GLU A 225 15.98 19.53 1.75
N GLU A 226 16.39 19.71 0.50
CA GLU A 226 15.78 20.65 -0.44
C GLU A 226 14.30 20.29 -0.71
N ILE A 227 14.00 19.03 -1.02
CA ILE A 227 12.61 18.57 -1.27
C ILE A 227 11.77 18.73 -0.01
N LYS A 228 12.28 18.32 1.15
CA LYS A 228 11.60 18.42 2.45
C LYS A 228 11.26 19.87 2.83
N ASN A 229 12.17 20.82 2.57
CA ASN A 229 11.96 22.23 2.87
C ASN A 229 10.96 22.88 1.92
N ASN A 230 10.98 22.53 0.63
CA ASN A 230 10.01 22.98 -0.35
C ASN A 230 8.59 22.52 -0.02
N ALA A 231 8.43 21.28 0.44
CA ALA A 231 7.12 20.76 0.88
C ALA A 231 6.57 21.50 2.10
N LYS A 232 7.43 21.85 3.09
CA LYS A 232 7.04 22.66 4.26
C LYS A 232 6.63 24.08 3.86
N CYS A 233 7.32 24.71 2.92
CA CYS A 233 6.99 26.05 2.46
C CYS A 233 5.64 26.12 1.76
N GLN A 234 5.27 25.08 1.00
CA GLN A 234 3.96 24.99 0.36
C GLN A 234 2.83 24.79 1.38
N SER A 235 3.02 23.93 2.38
CA SER A 235 2.01 23.66 3.43
C SER A 235 1.78 24.87 4.36
N SER A 236 2.78 25.73 4.58
CA SER A 236 2.65 26.95 5.39
C SER A 236 1.87 28.06 4.69
N LYS A 237 1.97 28.17 3.36
CA LYS A 237 1.21 29.16 2.57
C LYS A 237 -0.30 28.88 2.57
N PHE A 238 -0.72 27.60 2.61
CA PHE A 238 -2.14 27.23 2.68
C PHE A 238 -2.75 27.49 4.07
N LYS A 239 -2.00 27.34 5.16
CA LYS A 239 -2.47 27.64 6.52
C LYS A 239 -2.62 29.14 6.81
N GLY A 240 -1.91 30.00 6.07
CA GLY A 240 -2.00 31.45 6.22
C GLY A 240 -3.27 32.06 5.64
N ASN A 241 -3.87 31.47 4.61
CA ASN A 241 -5.06 31.96 3.94
C ASN A 241 -6.39 31.56 4.60
N SER A 242 -6.40 30.62 5.54
CA SER A 242 -7.63 30.18 6.24
C SER A 242 -7.92 30.93 7.54
N LYS A 243 -7.09 31.93 7.91
CA LYS A 243 -7.33 32.79 9.10
C LYS A 243 -7.98 34.14 8.80
N ASN A 244 -8.30 34.41 7.52
CA ASN A 244 -8.94 35.67 7.09
C ASN A 244 -10.29 35.42 6.38
N LYS A 245 -11.13 34.55 6.93
CA LYS A 245 -12.55 34.51 6.59
C LYS A 245 -13.41 34.35 7.83
#